data_1d994a8dff280e381da68c06102e7148
#
_entry.id   1d994a8dff280e381da68c06102e7148
#
_cell.length_a   1.000
_cell.length_b   1.000
_cell.length_c   1.000
_cell.angle_alpha   90.00
_cell.angle_beta   90.00
_cell.angle_gamma   90.00
#
_symmetry.space_group_name_H-M   'P 1'
#
loop_
_entity.id
_entity.type
_entity.pdbx_description
1 polymer ?
#
loop_
_entity_poly.entity_id
_entity_poly.type
_entity_poly.pdbx_seq_one_letter_code
_entity_poly.pdbx_strand_id
1 'polypeptide(L)'
;MSSEAKVSYDLKRFAGIKRDYIPEEVERLRGSIKIQYSMCEQQSKKLWNLLNTEPYVNTLGSLSGNHSVQHAKAGLKAIYVSGWKVAADANTAGEMYPDQSLYPFDSAPKLVDSINNALVRADQIQHM
;
A
#
# COMPACT_ATOMS: atom_id res chain seq x y z
N MET A 1 -27.56 -7.48 5.93
CA MET A 1 -27.45 -6.59 4.76
C MET A 1 -26.59 -5.42 5.18
N SER A 2 -25.26 -5.51 4.94
CA SER A 2 -24.32 -4.45 5.29
C SER A 2 -24.40 -3.37 4.21
N SER A 3 -24.67 -2.14 4.62
CA SER A 3 -24.59 -0.97 3.74
C SER A 3 -23.14 -0.82 3.28
N GLU A 4 -22.86 -1.17 2.03
CA GLU A 4 -21.63 -0.76 1.37
C GLU A 4 -21.60 0.78 1.36
N ALA A 5 -20.81 1.35 2.24
CA ALA A 5 -20.47 2.76 2.16
C ALA A 5 -19.79 2.97 0.79
N LYS A 6 -20.51 3.49 -0.19
CA LYS A 6 -19.93 3.96 -1.44
C LYS A 6 -18.88 5.00 -1.06
N VAL A 7 -17.59 4.62 -1.18
CA VAL A 7 -16.51 5.59 -1.12
C VAL A 7 -16.73 6.52 -2.30
N SER A 8 -17.23 7.71 -2.02
CA SER A 8 -17.29 8.78 -3.01
C SER A 8 -15.85 9.18 -3.29
N TYR A 9 -15.26 8.63 -4.35
CA TYR A 9 -14.02 9.18 -4.87
C TYR A 9 -14.30 10.63 -5.25
N ASP A 10 -13.52 11.55 -4.70
CA ASP A 10 -13.64 12.94 -5.09
C ASP A 10 -13.29 13.06 -6.59
N LEU A 11 -14.32 13.08 -7.42
CA LEU A 11 -14.18 13.16 -8.88
C LEU A 11 -13.45 14.44 -9.31
N LYS A 12 -13.37 15.45 -8.42
CA LYS A 12 -12.62 16.69 -8.69
C LYS A 12 -11.14 16.44 -8.94
N ARG A 13 -10.53 15.43 -8.29
CA ARG A 13 -9.11 15.09 -8.56
C ARG A 13 -8.85 14.62 -9.99
N PHE A 14 -9.88 14.20 -10.70
CA PHE A 14 -9.82 13.75 -12.09
C PHE A 14 -10.35 14.80 -13.06
N ALA A 15 -10.66 16.01 -12.58
CA ALA A 15 -11.14 17.10 -13.42
C ALA A 15 -10.12 17.42 -14.51
N GLY A 16 -10.57 17.57 -15.75
CA GLY A 16 -9.72 17.84 -16.90
C GLY A 16 -9.06 16.59 -17.53
N ILE A 17 -9.20 15.42 -16.94
CA ILE A 17 -8.73 14.16 -17.56
C ILE A 17 -9.78 13.69 -18.56
N LYS A 18 -9.41 13.64 -19.83
CA LYS A 18 -10.22 13.07 -20.91
C LYS A 18 -9.74 11.65 -21.20
N ARG A 19 -10.67 10.72 -21.30
CA ARG A 19 -10.41 9.34 -21.72
C ARG A 19 -11.12 9.11 -23.05
N ASP A 20 -10.38 8.56 -24.02
CA ASP A 20 -10.90 8.32 -25.37
C ASP A 20 -11.60 6.95 -25.52
N TYR A 21 -11.72 6.21 -24.41
CA TYR A 21 -12.42 4.93 -24.35
C TYR A 21 -13.62 5.00 -23.41
N ILE A 22 -14.61 4.17 -23.67
CA ILE A 22 -15.85 4.09 -22.89
C ILE A 22 -15.83 2.90 -21.90
N PRO A 23 -16.64 2.95 -20.84
CA PRO A 23 -16.71 1.87 -19.83
C PRO A 23 -16.99 0.49 -20.43
N GLU A 24 -17.81 0.40 -21.45
CA GLU A 24 -18.19 -0.84 -22.12
C GLU A 24 -17.00 -1.52 -22.81
N GLU A 25 -16.07 -0.73 -23.34
CA GLU A 25 -14.82 -1.27 -23.91
C GLU A 25 -13.93 -1.86 -22.82
N VAL A 26 -13.85 -1.20 -21.64
CA VAL A 26 -13.11 -1.71 -20.49
C VAL A 26 -13.71 -3.04 -20.02
N GLU A 27 -15.03 -3.11 -19.87
CA GLU A 27 -15.71 -4.35 -19.45
C GLU A 27 -15.53 -5.48 -20.48
N ARG A 28 -15.60 -5.18 -21.76
CA ARG A 28 -15.37 -6.16 -22.84
C ARG A 28 -13.96 -6.75 -22.81
N LEU A 29 -12.95 -5.96 -22.48
CA LEU A 29 -11.55 -6.39 -22.41
C LEU A 29 -11.18 -7.03 -21.06
N ARG A 30 -12.00 -6.83 -20.05
CA ARG A 30 -11.82 -7.43 -18.74
C ARG A 30 -12.13 -8.92 -18.80
N GLY A 31 -11.33 -9.74 -18.14
CA GLY A 31 -11.63 -11.16 -17.99
C GLY A 31 -12.92 -11.41 -17.19
N SER A 32 -13.49 -12.58 -17.34
CA SER A 32 -14.72 -12.99 -16.61
C SER A 32 -14.52 -13.14 -15.09
N ILE A 33 -13.28 -13.30 -14.64
CA ILE A 33 -12.94 -13.45 -13.22
C ILE A 33 -12.52 -12.09 -12.68
N LYS A 34 -13.27 -11.59 -11.69
CA LYS A 34 -12.92 -10.38 -10.96
C LYS A 34 -11.94 -10.70 -9.84
N ILE A 35 -10.67 -10.37 -10.05
CA ILE A 35 -9.64 -10.51 -9.02
C ILE A 35 -9.81 -9.39 -7.99
N GLN A 36 -9.82 -9.75 -6.72
CA GLN A 36 -9.93 -8.80 -5.59
C GLN A 36 -8.85 -9.10 -4.56
N TYR A 37 -8.18 -8.04 -4.15
CA TYR A 37 -7.22 -8.06 -3.04
C TYR A 37 -7.84 -7.29 -1.88
N SER A 38 -8.67 -7.97 -1.09
CA SER A 38 -9.55 -7.35 -0.07
C SER A 38 -8.78 -6.55 0.97
N MET A 39 -7.65 -7.06 1.45
CA MET A 39 -6.80 -6.34 2.41
C MET A 39 -6.20 -5.07 1.79
N CYS A 40 -5.67 -5.15 0.58
CA CYS A 40 -5.14 -4.00 -0.14
C CYS A 40 -6.22 -2.93 -0.35
N GLU A 41 -7.41 -3.34 -0.75
CA GLU A 41 -8.55 -2.44 -0.93
C GLU A 41 -8.95 -1.74 0.38
N GLN A 42 -9.07 -2.49 1.47
CA GLN A 42 -9.41 -1.93 2.78
C GLN A 42 -8.35 -0.93 3.28
N GLN A 43 -7.08 -1.30 3.20
CA GLN A 43 -5.99 -0.45 3.71
C GLN A 43 -5.77 0.79 2.84
N SER A 44 -5.91 0.71 1.53
CA SER A 44 -5.85 1.87 0.64
C SER A 44 -7.00 2.86 0.89
N LYS A 45 -8.21 2.36 1.11
CA LYS A 45 -9.36 3.20 1.50
C LYS A 45 -9.14 3.87 2.86
N LYS A 46 -8.60 3.11 3.82
CA LYS A 46 -8.28 3.65 5.16
C LYS A 46 -7.22 4.76 5.06
N LEU A 47 -6.13 4.53 4.34
CA LEU A 47 -5.10 5.55 4.15
C LEU A 47 -5.66 6.78 3.43
N TRP A 48 -6.44 6.59 2.37
CA TRP A 48 -7.08 7.68 1.66
C TRP A 48 -7.98 8.52 2.57
N ASN A 49 -8.77 7.87 3.42
CA ASN A 49 -9.61 8.58 4.40
C ASN A 49 -8.75 9.39 5.38
N LEU A 50 -7.69 8.80 5.95
CA LEU A 50 -6.78 9.51 6.86
C LEU A 50 -6.17 10.75 6.21
N LEU A 51 -5.72 10.64 4.96
CA LEU A 51 -5.12 11.76 4.21
C LEU A 51 -6.11 12.92 3.94
N ASN A 52 -7.42 12.65 3.97
CA ASN A 52 -8.44 13.67 3.69
C ASN A 52 -9.12 14.20 4.96
N THR A 53 -9.01 13.52 6.09
CA THR A 53 -9.71 13.89 7.34
C THR A 53 -8.79 14.32 8.46
N GLU A 54 -7.56 13.83 8.48
CA GLU A 54 -6.60 14.13 9.54
C GLU A 54 -5.71 15.32 9.15
N PRO A 55 -5.29 16.15 10.10
CA PRO A 55 -4.36 17.25 9.83
C PRO A 55 -2.99 16.75 9.35
N TYR A 56 -2.59 15.54 9.73
CA TYR A 56 -1.41 14.85 9.26
C TYR A 56 -1.51 13.35 9.55
N VAL A 57 -0.77 12.53 8.80
CA VAL A 57 -0.71 11.08 9.00
C VAL A 57 0.68 10.70 9.51
N ASN A 58 0.75 10.22 10.73
CA ASN A 58 2.00 9.76 11.35
C ASN A 58 2.55 8.55 10.62
N THR A 59 3.76 8.67 10.11
CA THR A 59 4.46 7.58 9.43
C THR A 59 5.97 7.65 9.67
N LEU A 60 6.61 6.49 9.68
CA LEU A 60 8.06 6.36 9.67
C LEU A 60 8.48 5.30 8.65
N GLY A 61 9.71 5.41 8.18
CA GLY A 61 10.31 4.44 7.28
C GLY A 61 10.60 3.12 7.99
N SER A 62 10.28 2.00 7.32
CA SER A 62 10.57 0.66 7.81
C SER A 62 11.34 -0.15 6.78
N LEU A 63 12.27 -0.99 7.25
CA LEU A 63 13.06 -1.92 6.45
C LEU A 63 12.79 -3.39 6.81
N SER A 64 11.94 -3.65 7.79
CA SER A 64 11.62 -5.00 8.21
C SER A 64 10.22 -5.11 8.78
N GLY A 65 9.68 -6.32 8.78
CA GLY A 65 8.40 -6.61 9.41
C GLY A 65 8.39 -6.26 10.89
N ASN A 66 9.47 -6.52 11.63
CA ASN A 66 9.54 -6.19 13.06
C ASN A 66 9.48 -4.68 13.31
N HIS A 67 10.20 -3.87 12.53
CA HIS A 67 10.09 -2.41 12.63
C HIS A 67 8.64 -1.95 12.41
N SER A 68 7.97 -2.50 11.41
CA SER A 68 6.58 -2.15 11.09
C SER A 68 5.62 -2.53 12.21
N VAL A 69 5.80 -3.68 12.84
CA VAL A 69 5.02 -4.10 14.00
C VAL A 69 5.23 -3.14 15.18
N GLN A 70 6.47 -2.73 15.46
CA GLN A 70 6.76 -1.75 16.51
C GLN A 70 6.16 -0.38 16.20
N HIS A 71 6.23 0.07 14.94
CA HIS A 71 5.58 1.32 14.50
C HIS A 71 4.06 1.27 14.72
N ALA A 72 3.41 0.18 14.34
CA ALA A 72 1.97 0.00 14.56
C ALA A 72 1.61 0.02 16.06
N LYS A 73 2.38 -0.69 16.89
CA LYS A 73 2.22 -0.67 18.37
C LYS A 73 2.43 0.71 18.97
N ALA A 74 3.32 1.51 18.41
CA ALA A 74 3.56 2.89 18.83
C ALA A 74 2.47 3.88 18.35
N GLY A 75 1.46 3.40 17.60
CA GLY A 75 0.34 4.20 17.13
C GLY A 75 0.54 4.93 15.81
N LEU A 76 1.59 4.60 15.04
CA LEU A 76 1.74 5.15 13.70
C LEU A 76 0.62 4.64 12.79
N LYS A 77 0.13 5.52 11.93
CA LYS A 77 -1.04 5.26 11.07
C LYS A 77 -0.68 4.68 9.70
N ALA A 78 0.57 4.86 9.28
CA ALA A 78 1.07 4.36 8.00
C ALA A 78 2.54 3.94 8.12
N ILE A 79 2.97 3.10 7.18
CA ILE A 79 4.36 2.69 7.03
C ILE A 79 4.90 3.26 5.72
N TYR A 80 6.05 3.91 5.78
CA TYR A 80 6.73 4.41 4.61
C TYR A 80 7.82 3.41 4.16
N VAL A 81 7.67 2.88 2.96
CA VAL A 81 8.71 2.06 2.33
C VAL A 81 9.53 2.97 1.42
N SER A 82 10.69 3.38 1.92
CA SER A 82 11.58 4.31 1.23
C SER A 82 12.44 3.60 0.19
N GLY A 83 12.40 4.05 -1.06
CA GLY A 83 13.28 3.54 -2.12
C GLY A 83 14.76 3.74 -1.80
N TRP A 84 15.13 4.85 -1.17
CA TRP A 84 16.50 5.10 -0.71
C TRP A 84 16.98 4.06 0.31
N LYS A 85 16.16 3.73 1.27
CA LYS A 85 16.47 2.69 2.26
C LYS A 85 16.54 1.31 1.63
N VAL A 86 15.68 1.03 0.66
CA VAL A 86 15.74 -0.21 -0.13
C VAL A 86 17.07 -0.28 -0.89
N ALA A 87 17.48 0.77 -1.57
CA ALA A 87 18.74 0.83 -2.28
C ALA A 87 19.94 0.61 -1.35
N ALA A 88 19.92 1.24 -0.18
CA ALA A 88 21.03 1.19 0.76
C ALA A 88 21.15 -0.15 1.51
N ASP A 89 20.01 -0.82 1.82
CA ASP A 89 20.04 -1.86 2.87
C ASP A 89 19.05 -3.02 2.67
N ALA A 90 17.96 -2.83 1.98
CA ALA A 90 16.88 -3.82 1.93
C ALA A 90 16.48 -4.25 0.51
N ASN A 91 17.44 -4.32 -0.40
CA ASN A 91 17.20 -4.81 -1.76
C ASN A 91 17.45 -6.32 -1.88
N THR A 92 16.87 -6.93 -2.91
CA THR A 92 16.94 -8.38 -3.14
C THR A 92 18.29 -8.87 -3.64
N ALA A 93 19.17 -7.96 -4.05
CA ALA A 93 20.57 -8.30 -4.39
C ALA A 93 21.47 -8.43 -3.16
N GLY A 94 21.05 -7.88 -2.00
CA GLY A 94 21.88 -7.87 -0.79
C GLY A 94 23.08 -6.93 -0.88
N GLU A 95 23.01 -5.95 -1.77
CA GLU A 95 24.10 -5.00 -2.02
C GLU A 95 23.67 -3.58 -1.65
N MET A 96 24.65 -2.69 -1.56
CA MET A 96 24.41 -1.27 -1.34
C MET A 96 24.48 -0.53 -2.68
N TYR A 97 23.37 0.15 -3.04
CA TYR A 97 23.31 0.94 -4.27
C TYR A 97 23.25 2.43 -3.96
N PRO A 98 23.94 3.26 -4.74
CA PRO A 98 23.92 4.71 -4.56
C PRO A 98 22.63 5.37 -5.08
N ASP A 99 21.83 4.65 -5.88
CA ASP A 99 20.69 5.15 -6.60
C ASP A 99 19.54 4.13 -6.60
N GLN A 100 18.30 4.62 -6.48
CA GLN A 100 17.10 3.81 -6.45
C GLN A 100 16.84 3.04 -7.76
N SER A 101 17.38 3.52 -8.88
CA SER A 101 17.20 2.89 -10.19
C SER A 101 18.09 1.66 -10.42
N LEU A 102 19.07 1.42 -9.56
CA LEU A 102 20.07 0.38 -9.75
C LEU A 102 19.76 -0.95 -9.05
N TYR A 103 18.93 -0.96 -8.02
CA TYR A 103 18.57 -2.21 -7.35
C TYR A 103 17.51 -3.01 -8.13
N PRO A 104 17.39 -4.33 -7.92
CA PRO A 104 16.40 -5.15 -8.60
C PRO A 104 14.97 -4.64 -8.41
N PHE A 105 14.18 -4.63 -9.48
CA PHE A 105 12.83 -4.04 -9.53
C PHE A 105 11.83 -4.64 -8.53
N ASP A 106 12.05 -5.87 -8.10
CA ASP A 106 11.20 -6.60 -7.16
C ASP A 106 11.54 -6.35 -5.68
N SER A 107 12.57 -5.55 -5.40
CA SER A 107 13.06 -5.31 -4.03
C SER A 107 12.01 -4.66 -3.13
N ALA A 108 11.42 -3.56 -3.56
CA ALA A 108 10.38 -2.88 -2.78
C ALA A 108 9.09 -3.73 -2.65
N PRO A 109 8.57 -4.38 -3.70
CA PRO A 109 7.44 -5.31 -3.58
C PRO A 109 7.68 -6.44 -2.58
N LYS A 110 8.83 -7.10 -2.61
CA LYS A 110 9.18 -8.17 -1.66
C LYS A 110 9.29 -7.68 -0.21
N LEU A 111 9.83 -6.48 -0.02
CA LEU A 111 9.86 -5.86 1.31
C LEU A 111 8.44 -5.58 1.83
N VAL A 112 7.55 -5.08 0.98
CA VAL A 112 6.14 -4.85 1.33
C VAL A 112 5.46 -6.15 1.71
N ASP A 113 5.66 -7.24 0.98
CA ASP A 113 5.14 -8.57 1.31
C ASP A 113 5.63 -9.05 2.68
N SER A 114 6.92 -8.91 2.94
CA SER A 114 7.52 -9.25 4.24
C SER A 114 6.91 -8.45 5.40
N ILE A 115 6.71 -7.16 5.20
CA ILE A 115 6.07 -6.27 6.18
C ILE A 115 4.61 -6.69 6.41
N ASN A 116 3.85 -6.93 5.36
CA ASN A 116 2.46 -7.35 5.45
C ASN A 116 2.31 -8.67 6.18
N ASN A 117 3.14 -9.66 5.87
CA ASN A 117 3.16 -10.95 6.55
C ASN A 117 3.44 -10.81 8.05
N ALA A 118 4.38 -9.95 8.43
CA ALA A 118 4.67 -9.69 9.84
C ALA A 118 3.51 -9.01 10.57
N LEU A 119 2.85 -8.03 9.94
CA LEU A 119 1.69 -7.35 10.51
C LEU A 119 0.50 -8.30 10.68
N VAL A 120 0.21 -9.14 9.67
CA VAL A 120 -0.84 -10.17 9.76
C VAL A 120 -0.55 -11.15 10.89
N ARG A 121 0.70 -11.59 11.03
CA ARG A 121 1.07 -12.49 12.13
C ARG A 121 0.97 -11.83 13.49
N ALA A 122 1.37 -10.57 13.60
CA ALA A 122 1.22 -9.81 14.84
C ALA A 122 -0.26 -9.64 15.24
N ASP A 123 -1.13 -9.38 14.28
CA ASP A 123 -2.58 -9.31 14.49
C ASP A 123 -3.13 -10.65 15.00
N GLN A 124 -2.77 -11.78 14.37
CA GLN A 124 -3.15 -13.10 14.83
C GLN A 124 -2.74 -13.38 16.28
N ILE A 125 -1.54 -12.99 16.67
CA ILE A 125 -1.03 -13.17 18.04
C ILE A 125 -1.79 -12.31 19.04
N GLN A 126 -2.14 -11.09 18.66
CA GLN A 126 -2.91 -10.20 19.55
C GLN A 126 -4.37 -10.64 19.72
N HIS A 127 -4.90 -11.38 18.78
CA HIS A 127 -6.30 -11.83 18.78
C HIS A 127 -6.52 -13.14 19.56
N MET A 128 -5.45 -13.85 19.88
CA MET A 128 -5.52 -15.05 20.76
C MET A 128 -5.63 -14.65 22.23
#